data_9bc8b7c297f4bfeb4206a3efa43f6c78
#
_entry.id   9bc8b7c297f4bfeb4206a3efa43f6c78
#
_cell.length_a   1.000
_cell.length_b   1.000
_cell.length_c   1.000
_cell.angle_alpha   90.00
_cell.angle_beta   90.00
_cell.angle_gamma   90.00
#
_symmetry.space_group_name_H-M   'P 1'
#
loop_
_entity.id
_entity.type
_entity.pdbx_description
1 polymer ?
#
loop_
_entity_poly.entity_id
_entity_poly.type
_entity_poly.pdbx_seq_one_letter_code
_entity_poly.pdbx_strand_id
1 'polypeptide(L)'
;MKTALAMIGRPYKYKGDSPEGFDCSGLVRYSYLTAGLDLPHGTTALRNITRSIGKDLQRGDLLFFSERGKKFSHVGIYIGGNEFVHAPSSSKKVRKDSLKDPHWQKAFLEARRFY
;
A
#
# COMPACT_ATOMS: atom_id res chain seq x y z
N MET A 1 -9.85 3.06 4.96
CA MET A 1 -9.59 3.74 3.67
C MET A 1 -9.68 5.24 3.76
N LYS A 2 -10.53 5.76 4.60
CA LYS A 2 -10.56 7.21 4.85
C LYS A 2 -9.21 7.74 5.36
N THR A 3 -8.56 6.98 6.26
CA THR A 3 -7.27 7.38 6.81
C THR A 3 -6.20 7.45 5.73
N ALA A 4 -6.12 6.42 4.87
CA ALA A 4 -5.14 6.42 3.78
C ALA A 4 -5.33 7.59 2.84
N LEU A 5 -6.59 7.88 2.47
CA LEU A 5 -6.92 9.02 1.61
C LEU A 5 -6.54 10.34 2.26
N ALA A 6 -6.76 10.47 3.57
CA ALA A 6 -6.41 11.69 4.31
C ALA A 6 -4.90 11.92 4.41
N MET A 7 -4.10 10.87 4.22
CA MET A 7 -2.65 10.99 4.31
C MET A 7 -2.00 11.37 2.97
N ILE A 8 -2.75 11.48 1.89
CA ILE A 8 -2.21 11.91 0.59
C ILE A 8 -1.53 13.28 0.77
N GLY A 9 -0.30 13.38 0.27
CA GLY A 9 0.52 14.58 0.41
C GLY A 9 1.50 14.55 1.57
N ARG A 10 1.33 13.63 2.51
CA ARG A 10 2.30 13.49 3.61
C ARG A 10 3.64 12.97 3.06
N PRO A 11 4.76 13.36 3.69
CA PRO A 11 6.07 13.00 3.13
C PRO A 11 6.39 11.51 3.23
N TYR A 12 7.21 11.03 2.32
CA TYR A 12 7.84 9.72 2.43
C TYR A 12 9.00 9.81 3.41
N LYS A 13 9.10 8.81 4.29
CA LYS A 13 10.20 8.71 5.24
C LYS A 13 10.57 7.25 5.41
N TYR A 14 11.85 6.92 5.23
CA TYR A 14 12.33 5.55 5.41
C TYR A 14 11.99 5.04 6.81
N LYS A 15 11.36 3.86 6.86
CA LYS A 15 10.85 3.24 8.10
C LYS A 15 9.78 4.07 8.82
N GLY A 16 9.20 5.07 8.17
CA GLY A 16 8.18 5.91 8.78
C GLY A 16 6.82 5.22 8.85
N ASP A 17 6.08 5.48 9.92
CA ASP A 17 4.73 4.92 10.11
C ASP A 17 3.79 5.91 10.80
N SER A 18 4.03 7.20 10.66
CA SER A 18 3.22 8.26 11.24
C SER A 18 3.00 9.40 10.23
N PRO A 19 2.06 10.34 10.51
CA PRO A 19 1.82 11.46 9.60
C PRO A 19 3.03 12.36 9.35
N GLU A 20 4.07 12.27 10.15
CA GLU A 20 5.33 12.99 9.91
C GLU A 20 6.10 12.41 8.73
N GLY A 21 5.83 11.17 8.36
CA GLY A 21 6.40 10.51 7.21
C GLY A 21 6.08 9.04 7.22
N PHE A 22 5.82 8.48 6.02
CA PHE A 22 5.49 7.08 5.85
C PHE A 22 6.40 6.44 4.82
N ASP A 23 6.77 5.16 5.05
CA ASP A 23 7.16 4.30 3.95
C ASP A 23 5.91 3.54 3.47
N CYS A 24 6.04 2.65 2.47
CA CYS A 24 4.87 2.01 1.88
C CYS A 24 4.10 1.13 2.88
N SER A 25 4.81 0.32 3.67
CA SER A 25 4.17 -0.54 4.66
C SER A 25 3.75 0.22 5.91
N GLY A 26 4.43 1.31 6.23
CA GLY A 26 4.08 2.18 7.35
C GLY A 26 2.74 2.87 7.13
N LEU A 27 2.45 3.28 5.91
CA LEU A 27 1.14 3.83 5.55
C LEU A 27 0.05 2.80 5.77
N VAL A 28 0.27 1.55 5.36
CA VAL A 28 -0.69 0.47 5.58
C VAL A 28 -0.91 0.25 7.07
N ARG A 29 0.18 0.13 7.83
CA ARG A 29 0.12 -0.08 9.28
C ARG A 29 -0.68 1.02 9.97
N TYR A 30 -0.37 2.27 9.67
CA TYR A 30 -1.05 3.42 10.28
C TYR A 30 -2.55 3.44 9.91
N SER A 31 -2.87 3.20 8.64
CA SER A 31 -4.24 3.25 8.16
C SER A 31 -5.12 2.20 8.82
N TYR A 32 -4.61 1.00 9.01
CA TYR A 32 -5.37 -0.06 9.67
C TYR A 32 -5.37 0.05 11.18
N LEU A 33 -4.32 0.62 11.77
CA LEU A 33 -4.25 0.84 13.22
C LEU A 33 -5.36 1.79 13.66
N THR A 34 -5.64 2.83 12.89
CA THR A 34 -6.74 3.75 13.19
C THR A 34 -8.11 3.08 13.10
N ALA A 35 -8.19 1.96 12.39
CA ALA A 35 -9.40 1.14 12.33
C ALA A 35 -9.41 0.03 13.39
N GLY A 36 -8.44 0.01 14.29
CA GLY A 36 -8.38 -0.95 15.38
C GLY A 36 -7.60 -2.22 15.07
N LEU A 37 -6.90 -2.28 13.94
CA LEU A 37 -6.15 -3.47 13.52
C LEU A 37 -4.65 -3.19 13.59
N ASP A 38 -3.97 -3.81 14.55
CA ASP A 38 -2.53 -3.66 14.73
C ASP A 38 -1.77 -4.61 13.81
N LEU A 39 -1.08 -4.06 12.82
CA LEU A 39 -0.36 -4.82 11.81
C LEU A 39 1.16 -4.69 11.99
N PRO A 40 1.92 -5.68 11.52
CA PRO A 40 3.38 -5.54 11.51
C PRO A 40 3.82 -4.51 10.49
N HIS A 41 5.02 -3.98 10.67
CA HIS A 41 5.65 -3.08 9.72
C HIS A 41 6.55 -3.90 8.79
N GLY A 42 6.48 -3.64 7.49
CA GLY A 42 7.28 -4.33 6.49
C GLY A 42 6.43 -5.07 5.48
N THR A 43 6.81 -4.96 4.21
CA THR A 43 6.05 -5.54 3.10
C THR A 43 5.98 -7.07 3.19
N THR A 44 7.09 -7.71 3.53
CA THR A 44 7.14 -9.16 3.69
C THR A 44 6.24 -9.62 4.84
N ALA A 45 6.29 -8.92 5.97
CA ALA A 45 5.45 -9.27 7.12
C ALA A 45 3.97 -9.12 6.80
N LEU A 46 3.58 -8.06 6.10
CA LEU A 46 2.19 -7.85 5.67
C LEU A 46 1.74 -8.95 4.72
N ARG A 47 2.61 -9.36 3.80
CA ARG A 47 2.29 -10.43 2.86
C ARG A 47 2.04 -11.75 3.60
N ASN A 48 2.83 -12.04 4.62
CA ASN A 48 2.74 -13.29 5.36
C ASN A 48 1.46 -13.44 6.19
N ILE A 49 0.83 -12.34 6.60
CA ILE A 49 -0.39 -12.39 7.41
C ILE A 49 -1.67 -12.19 6.59
N THR A 50 -1.55 -12.06 5.28
CA THR A 50 -2.68 -11.88 4.37
C THR A 50 -2.83 -13.10 3.47
N ARG A 51 -3.99 -13.24 2.83
CA ARG A 51 -4.21 -14.31 1.86
C ARG A 51 -4.33 -13.73 0.47
N SER A 52 -3.86 -14.47 -0.52
CA SER A 52 -3.97 -14.06 -1.91
C SER A 52 -5.45 -14.11 -2.33
N ILE A 53 -5.87 -13.07 -3.05
CA ILE A 53 -7.18 -13.02 -3.68
C ILE A 53 -6.97 -12.91 -5.18
N GLY A 54 -7.97 -13.25 -5.96
CA GLY A 54 -7.88 -13.19 -7.42
C GLY A 54 -8.07 -11.77 -7.93
N LYS A 55 -8.94 -11.63 -8.92
CA LYS A 55 -9.16 -10.35 -9.59
C LYS A 55 -10.31 -9.54 -9.00
N ASP A 56 -10.99 -10.06 -8.00
CA ASP A 56 -12.14 -9.40 -7.37
C ASP A 56 -11.67 -8.46 -6.27
N LEU A 57 -11.13 -7.32 -6.69
CA LEU A 57 -10.56 -6.34 -5.77
C LEU A 57 -11.65 -5.57 -5.02
N GLN A 58 -11.45 -5.39 -3.72
CA GLN A 58 -12.33 -4.61 -2.87
C GLN A 58 -11.52 -3.56 -2.11
N ARG A 59 -12.17 -2.46 -1.75
CA ARG A 59 -11.54 -1.41 -0.95
C ARG A 59 -10.91 -2.01 0.30
N GLY A 60 -9.68 -1.62 0.57
CA GLY A 60 -8.94 -2.13 1.71
C GLY A 60 -8.01 -3.29 1.38
N ASP A 61 -8.12 -3.88 0.20
CA ASP A 61 -7.19 -4.90 -0.22
C ASP A 61 -5.80 -4.31 -0.39
N LEU A 62 -4.78 -5.10 -0.09
CA LEU A 62 -3.40 -4.70 -0.28
C LEU A 62 -2.94 -5.14 -1.65
N LEU A 63 -2.29 -4.22 -2.36
CA LEU A 63 -1.73 -4.46 -3.68
C LEU A 63 -0.22 -4.51 -3.55
N PHE A 64 0.38 -5.62 -3.96
CA PHE A 64 1.82 -5.82 -3.87
C PHE A 64 2.46 -5.66 -5.24
N PHE A 65 3.57 -4.95 -5.27
CA PHE A 65 4.26 -4.57 -6.50
C PHE A 65 5.73 -4.96 -6.44
N SER A 66 6.31 -5.09 -7.63
CA SER A 66 7.75 -5.17 -7.80
C SER A 66 8.30 -3.75 -7.98
N GLU A 67 9.32 -3.39 -7.22
CA GLU A 67 9.97 -2.09 -7.35
C GLU A 67 11.48 -2.31 -7.47
N ARG A 68 12.07 -1.66 -8.47
CA ARG A 68 13.52 -1.78 -8.74
C ARG A 68 13.99 -3.23 -8.88
N GLY A 69 13.16 -4.08 -9.50
CA GLY A 69 13.49 -5.48 -9.72
C GLY A 69 13.31 -6.40 -8.53
N LYS A 70 12.91 -5.89 -7.38
CA LYS A 70 12.62 -6.72 -6.20
C LYS A 70 11.13 -7.03 -6.12
N LYS A 71 10.80 -8.31 -6.14
CA LYS A 71 9.41 -8.77 -6.00
C LYS A 71 8.90 -8.48 -4.59
N PHE A 72 7.62 -8.08 -4.51
CA PHE A 72 6.95 -7.81 -3.24
C PHE A 72 7.67 -6.77 -2.37
N SER A 73 8.30 -5.80 -3.02
CA SER A 73 9.06 -4.75 -2.32
C SER A 73 8.25 -3.49 -2.08
N HIS A 74 7.04 -3.41 -2.63
CA HIS A 74 6.16 -2.25 -2.50
C HIS A 74 4.72 -2.68 -2.29
N VAL A 75 3.97 -1.92 -1.51
CA VAL A 75 2.58 -2.22 -1.19
C VAL A 75 1.74 -0.94 -1.23
N GLY A 76 0.50 -1.06 -1.69
CA GLY A 76 -0.48 0.03 -1.67
C GLY A 76 -1.82 -0.48 -1.17
N ILE A 77 -2.75 0.44 -0.96
CA ILE A 77 -4.10 0.14 -0.47
C ILE A 77 -5.11 0.46 -1.56
N TYR A 78 -5.87 -0.54 -1.98
CA TYR A 78 -6.88 -0.37 -3.01
C TYR A 78 -8.06 0.46 -2.48
N ILE A 79 -8.49 1.45 -3.27
CA ILE A 79 -9.57 2.35 -2.88
C ILE A 79 -10.78 2.29 -3.83
N GLY A 80 -10.79 1.32 -4.76
CA GLY A 80 -11.85 1.20 -5.75
C GLY A 80 -11.51 1.93 -7.05
N GLY A 81 -12.25 1.64 -8.12
CA GLY A 81 -12.08 2.33 -9.40
C GLY A 81 -10.71 2.16 -10.05
N ASN A 82 -10.04 1.04 -9.80
CA ASN A 82 -8.68 0.76 -10.25
C ASN A 82 -7.63 1.70 -9.65
N GLU A 83 -7.96 2.41 -8.58
CA GLU A 83 -7.05 3.34 -7.92
C GLU A 83 -6.55 2.80 -6.58
N PHE A 84 -5.37 3.26 -6.18
CA PHE A 84 -4.79 2.87 -4.89
C PHE A 84 -3.99 4.03 -4.30
N VAL A 85 -3.87 4.02 -2.98
CA VAL A 85 -3.05 4.98 -2.23
C VAL A 85 -1.80 4.28 -1.76
N HIS A 86 -0.66 4.91 -1.92
CA HIS A 86 0.62 4.33 -1.53
C HIS A 86 1.66 5.42 -1.25
N ALA A 87 2.79 5.01 -0.70
CA ALA A 87 3.91 5.90 -0.41
C ALA A 87 5.14 5.41 -1.19
N PRO A 88 5.25 5.73 -2.49
CA PRO A 88 6.41 5.32 -3.28
C PRO A 88 7.60 6.23 -2.97
N SER A 89 8.79 5.63 -2.80
CA SER A 89 10.00 6.38 -2.50
C SER A 89 10.37 7.37 -3.60
N SER A 90 10.01 7.06 -4.85
CA SER A 90 10.34 7.89 -6.00
C SER A 90 9.62 9.24 -6.00
N SER A 91 8.41 9.31 -5.44
CA SER A 91 7.64 10.57 -5.41
C SER A 91 7.87 11.39 -4.14
N LYS A 92 8.52 10.79 -3.13
CA LYS A 92 8.81 11.39 -1.84
C LYS A 92 7.58 11.80 -1.03
N LYS A 93 6.41 11.33 -1.40
CA LYS A 93 5.15 11.62 -0.68
C LYS A 93 4.10 10.54 -0.93
N VAL A 94 3.12 10.46 -0.04
CA VAL A 94 1.92 9.63 -0.22
C VAL A 94 1.11 10.19 -1.38
N ARG A 95 0.68 9.32 -2.28
CA ARG A 95 -0.09 9.72 -3.45
C ARG A 95 -1.08 8.64 -3.89
N LYS A 96 -2.00 9.04 -4.75
CA LYS A 96 -2.94 8.14 -5.41
C LYS A 96 -2.46 7.87 -6.83
N ASP A 97 -2.50 6.60 -7.24
CA ASP A 97 -2.17 6.18 -8.60
C ASP A 97 -3.20 5.16 -9.10
N SER A 98 -3.13 4.84 -10.38
CA SER A 98 -4.07 3.92 -11.02
C SER A 98 -3.37 2.63 -11.45
N LEU A 99 -4.07 1.50 -11.27
CA LEU A 99 -3.61 0.21 -11.80
C LEU A 99 -3.62 0.18 -13.34
N LYS A 100 -4.29 1.14 -13.97
CA LYS A 100 -4.27 1.27 -15.44
C LYS A 100 -3.04 2.01 -15.95
N ASP A 101 -2.30 2.69 -15.07
CA ASP A 101 -1.04 3.31 -15.43
C ASP A 101 -0.06 2.23 -15.85
N PRO A 102 0.57 2.34 -17.05
CA PRO A 102 1.46 1.29 -17.56
C PRO A 102 2.59 0.90 -16.60
N HIS A 103 3.15 1.87 -15.87
CA HIS A 103 4.20 1.59 -14.91
C HIS A 103 3.71 0.68 -13.78
N TRP A 104 2.56 1.02 -13.16
CA TRP A 104 2.03 0.25 -12.05
C TRP A 104 1.40 -1.05 -12.50
N GLN A 105 0.77 -1.06 -13.67
CA GLN A 105 0.21 -2.28 -14.24
C GLN A 105 1.31 -3.34 -14.44
N LYS A 106 2.47 -2.92 -14.94
CA LYS A 106 3.60 -3.82 -15.16
C LYS A 106 4.21 -4.29 -13.83
N ALA A 107 4.25 -3.42 -12.84
CA ALA A 107 4.85 -3.71 -11.53
C ALA A 107 3.94 -4.55 -10.63
N PHE A 108 2.64 -4.58 -10.89
CA PHE A 108 1.67 -5.27 -10.04
C PHE A 108 1.90 -6.78 -10.04
N LEU A 109 1.96 -7.38 -8.85
CA LEU A 109 2.19 -8.80 -8.67
C LEU A 109 0.96 -9.55 -8.18
N GLU A 110 0.36 -9.11 -7.08
CA GLU A 110 -0.82 -9.76 -6.53
C GLU A 110 -1.56 -8.84 -5.57
N ALA A 111 -2.84 -9.17 -5.35
CA ALA A 111 -3.66 -8.53 -4.32
C ALA A 111 -3.88 -9.52 -3.17
N ARG A 112 -3.90 -9.02 -1.94
CA ARG A 112 -4.08 -9.82 -0.75
C ARG A 112 -5.03 -9.14 0.23
N ARG A 113 -5.62 -9.94 1.11
CA ARG A 113 -6.65 -9.48 2.05
C ARG A 113 -6.42 -10.07 3.42
N PHE A 114 -6.77 -9.31 4.49
CA PHE A 114 -6.58 -9.77 5.87
C PHE A 114 -7.62 -10.77 6.34
N TYR A 115 -8.77 -10.79 5.70
CA TYR A 115 -9.90 -11.65 6.14
C TYR A 115 -10.38 -12.63 5.09
#